data_b17c46229c3cab81c8e3cc6345b87765
#
_entry.id   b17c46229c3cab81c8e3cc6345b87765
#
_cell.length_a   1.000
_cell.length_b   1.000
_cell.length_c   1.000
_cell.angle_alpha   90.00
_cell.angle_beta   90.00
_cell.angle_gamma   90.00
#
_symmetry.space_group_name_H-M   'P 1'
#
loop_
_entity.id
_entity.type
_entity.pdbx_description
1 polymer ?
#
loop_
_entity_poly.entity_id
_entity_poly.type
_entity_poly.pdbx_seq_one_letter_code
_entity_poly.pdbx_strand_id
1 'polypeptide(L)'
;SGVNVLAPTWYSVTDSSGKMSCYASAGLVNKMHQRGTDVWALVSDFDTNVDFAALYSSKKARTNMVNTLINDAEKYGFDGINLDCENIKSAYAKDYLQFVRELSIACERKGLVLSTDNYKPEAYNRCYNLKEQSRFVDYVIVMAYDEHYAGTDAGSVASLPFVKEAVEDTVQLVGKEHVIAGIPFYTRIWSLTPKDTDNVSQTDTSDSSNYTTSSSVYGM
;
A
#
# COMPACT_ATOMS: atom_id res chain seq x y z
N SER A 1 24.53 -0.59 6.58
CA SER A 1 23.23 -0.33 7.20
C SER A 1 22.35 -1.54 6.94
N GLY A 2 21.43 -1.89 7.83
CA GLY A 2 20.52 -3.03 7.63
C GLY A 2 19.35 -2.72 6.68
N VAL A 3 19.38 -1.60 5.98
CA VAL A 3 18.33 -1.18 5.02
C VAL A 3 18.83 -1.43 3.60
N ASN A 4 18.15 -2.30 2.88
CA ASN A 4 18.50 -2.68 1.50
C ASN A 4 17.73 -1.86 0.47
N VAL A 5 16.50 -1.46 0.80
CA VAL A 5 15.60 -0.69 -0.07
C VAL A 5 14.99 0.46 0.73
N LEU A 6 14.86 1.62 0.10
CA LEU A 6 14.07 2.75 0.56
C LEU A 6 12.95 3.03 -0.46
N ALA A 7 11.70 3.04 0.00
CA ALA A 7 10.55 3.35 -0.86
C ALA A 7 9.90 4.69 -0.45
N PRO A 8 10.38 5.83 -0.95
CA PRO A 8 9.81 7.13 -0.61
C PRO A 8 8.53 7.40 -1.39
N THR A 9 7.52 7.97 -0.74
CA THR A 9 6.25 8.38 -1.35
C THR A 9 6.47 9.59 -2.26
N TRP A 10 6.82 9.34 -3.51
CA TRP A 10 7.22 10.39 -4.46
C TRP A 10 6.16 10.74 -5.49
N TYR A 11 5.26 9.82 -5.76
CA TYR A 11 4.22 10.03 -6.77
C TYR A 11 2.84 9.90 -6.16
N SER A 12 1.94 10.76 -6.61
CA SER A 12 0.51 10.63 -6.34
C SER A 12 -0.24 10.90 -7.63
N VAL A 13 -1.21 10.06 -7.95
CA VAL A 13 -2.10 10.27 -9.10
C VAL A 13 -3.00 11.47 -8.80
N THR A 14 -3.05 12.45 -9.71
CA THR A 14 -3.75 13.73 -9.50
C THR A 14 -4.96 13.94 -10.38
N ASP A 15 -5.10 13.19 -11.47
CA ASP A 15 -6.29 13.23 -12.32
C ASP A 15 -6.47 11.95 -13.14
N SER A 16 -7.63 11.80 -13.77
CA SER A 16 -7.99 10.63 -14.58
C SER A 16 -7.33 10.56 -15.96
N SER A 17 -6.50 11.54 -16.32
CA SER A 17 -5.66 11.46 -17.53
C SER A 17 -4.35 10.72 -17.30
N GLY A 18 -4.07 10.29 -16.06
CA GLY A 18 -2.83 9.65 -15.65
C GLY A 18 -1.71 10.63 -15.32
N LYS A 19 -2.06 11.88 -15.01
CA LYS A 19 -1.10 12.85 -14.47
C LYS A 19 -0.79 12.52 -13.02
N MET A 20 0.48 12.70 -12.66
CA MET A 20 0.98 12.47 -11.30
C MET A 20 1.76 13.69 -10.80
N SER A 21 1.69 13.98 -9.50
CA SER A 21 2.68 14.80 -8.83
C SER A 21 3.98 14.01 -8.69
N CYS A 22 5.12 14.71 -8.66
CA CYS A 22 6.42 14.08 -8.53
C CYS A 22 7.31 14.87 -7.57
N TYR A 23 7.83 14.18 -6.55
CA TYR A 23 8.78 14.72 -5.56
C TYR A 23 10.13 13.98 -5.61
N ALA A 24 10.42 13.26 -6.71
CA ALA A 24 11.64 12.48 -6.86
C ALA A 24 12.90 13.35 -6.76
N SER A 25 13.94 12.81 -6.14
CA SER A 25 15.20 13.51 -5.86
C SER A 25 16.40 12.65 -6.24
N ALA A 26 17.11 13.02 -7.31
CA ALA A 26 18.37 12.39 -7.68
C ALA A 26 19.44 12.50 -6.56
N GLY A 27 19.40 13.58 -5.77
CA GLY A 27 20.30 13.74 -4.63
C GLY A 27 20.06 12.69 -3.53
N LEU A 28 18.79 12.34 -3.27
CA LEU A 28 18.46 11.27 -2.34
C LEU A 28 18.86 9.90 -2.90
N VAL A 29 18.57 9.63 -4.17
CA VAL A 29 18.96 8.37 -4.84
C VAL A 29 20.47 8.17 -4.72
N ASN A 30 21.28 9.14 -5.15
CA ASN A 30 22.74 9.08 -5.06
C ASN A 30 23.24 8.83 -3.64
N LYS A 31 22.61 9.46 -2.63
CA LYS A 31 22.97 9.27 -1.22
C LYS A 31 22.65 7.85 -0.74
N MET A 32 21.56 7.26 -1.22
CA MET A 32 21.19 5.88 -0.87
C MET A 32 22.09 4.86 -1.56
N HIS A 33 22.37 5.04 -2.84
CA HIS A 33 23.32 4.21 -3.58
C HIS A 33 24.70 4.18 -2.95
N GLN A 34 25.22 5.32 -2.45
CA GLN A 34 26.48 5.38 -1.71
C GLN A 34 26.45 4.53 -0.41
N ARG A 35 25.27 4.17 0.08
CA ARG A 35 25.10 3.33 1.26
C ARG A 35 24.77 1.87 0.91
N GLY A 36 24.71 1.54 -0.38
CA GLY A 36 24.30 0.22 -0.87
C GLY A 36 22.80 -0.04 -0.64
N THR A 37 21.98 1.00 -0.75
CA THR A 37 20.51 0.94 -0.56
C THR A 37 19.85 1.32 -1.88
N ASP A 38 19.03 0.45 -2.43
CA ASP A 38 18.21 0.70 -3.61
C ASP A 38 17.05 1.65 -3.28
N VAL A 39 16.54 2.35 -4.29
CA VAL A 39 15.42 3.28 -4.14
C VAL A 39 14.28 2.86 -5.06
N TRP A 40 13.13 2.51 -4.48
CA TRP A 40 11.91 2.21 -5.21
C TRP A 40 10.92 3.36 -5.04
N ALA A 41 10.58 4.05 -6.13
CA ALA A 41 9.68 5.18 -6.07
C ALA A 41 8.24 4.72 -5.80
N LEU A 42 7.67 5.10 -4.63
CA LEU A 42 6.30 4.76 -4.28
C LEU A 42 5.31 5.68 -5.00
N VAL A 43 4.28 5.07 -5.55
CA VAL A 43 3.16 5.72 -6.27
C VAL A 43 1.88 5.44 -5.51
N SER A 44 1.20 6.49 -5.05
CA SER A 44 -0.07 6.38 -4.31
C SER A 44 -1.27 6.85 -5.13
N ASP A 45 -2.46 6.36 -4.76
CA ASP A 45 -3.75 6.72 -5.36
C ASP A 45 -4.72 7.35 -4.34
N PHE A 46 -4.21 8.11 -3.37
CA PHE A 46 -5.01 8.64 -2.24
C PHE A 46 -5.87 9.88 -2.56
N ASP A 47 -5.72 10.50 -3.74
CA ASP A 47 -6.56 11.63 -4.11
C ASP A 47 -7.98 11.16 -4.47
N THR A 48 -8.92 11.40 -3.57
CA THR A 48 -10.33 10.98 -3.72
C THR A 48 -11.10 11.74 -4.81
N ASN A 49 -10.51 12.80 -5.40
CA ASN A 49 -11.12 13.54 -6.51
C ASN A 49 -10.84 12.88 -7.87
N VAL A 50 -9.97 11.87 -7.92
CA VAL A 50 -9.64 11.15 -9.15
C VAL A 50 -10.72 10.12 -9.48
N ASP A 51 -11.23 10.14 -10.70
CA ASP A 51 -12.05 9.04 -11.22
C ASP A 51 -11.14 7.89 -11.67
N PHE A 52 -10.87 6.96 -10.76
CA PHE A 52 -10.01 5.80 -11.02
C PHE A 52 -10.60 4.82 -12.04
N ALA A 53 -11.94 4.76 -12.19
CA ALA A 53 -12.56 3.95 -13.22
C ALA A 53 -12.22 4.51 -14.62
N ALA A 54 -12.35 5.83 -14.81
CA ALA A 54 -11.96 6.49 -16.05
C ALA A 54 -10.45 6.39 -16.29
N LEU A 55 -9.62 6.54 -15.24
CA LEU A 55 -8.17 6.43 -15.32
C LEU A 55 -7.74 5.05 -15.85
N TYR A 56 -8.10 3.97 -15.14
CA TYR A 56 -7.61 2.64 -15.47
C TYR A 56 -8.24 2.07 -16.74
N SER A 57 -9.48 2.42 -17.13
CA SER A 57 -10.08 2.00 -18.39
C SER A 57 -9.44 2.70 -19.60
N SER A 58 -8.86 3.87 -19.44
CA SER A 58 -8.23 4.64 -20.53
C SER A 58 -6.82 4.14 -20.84
N LYS A 59 -6.63 3.51 -22.01
CA LYS A 59 -5.29 3.15 -22.49
C LYS A 59 -4.33 4.35 -22.50
N LYS A 60 -4.83 5.53 -22.91
CA LYS A 60 -4.01 6.76 -22.94
C LYS A 60 -3.52 7.15 -21.55
N ALA A 61 -4.40 7.11 -20.56
CA ALA A 61 -4.05 7.47 -19.18
C ALA A 61 -3.04 6.47 -18.61
N ARG A 62 -3.24 5.17 -18.78
CA ARG A 62 -2.27 4.14 -18.37
C ARG A 62 -0.91 4.35 -19.05
N THR A 63 -0.90 4.62 -20.36
CA THR A 63 0.34 4.90 -21.10
C THR A 63 1.04 6.15 -20.58
N ASN A 64 0.30 7.20 -20.20
CA ASN A 64 0.88 8.40 -19.61
C ASN A 64 1.58 8.08 -18.28
N MET A 65 0.92 7.32 -17.39
CA MET A 65 1.51 6.90 -16.10
C MET A 65 2.78 6.07 -16.33
N VAL A 66 2.71 5.03 -17.17
CA VAL A 66 3.87 4.17 -17.47
C VAL A 66 5.04 5.00 -18.01
N ASN A 67 4.80 5.85 -19.00
CA ASN A 67 5.86 6.67 -19.59
C ASN A 67 6.47 7.64 -18.57
N THR A 68 5.65 8.27 -17.73
CA THR A 68 6.15 9.17 -16.70
C THR A 68 7.06 8.43 -15.73
N LEU A 69 6.63 7.28 -15.20
CA LEU A 69 7.41 6.51 -14.24
C LEU A 69 8.72 5.99 -14.82
N ILE A 70 8.71 5.49 -16.05
CA ILE A 70 9.90 4.94 -16.70
C ILE A 70 10.89 6.07 -17.07
N ASN A 71 10.41 7.18 -17.61
CA ASN A 71 11.27 8.31 -17.95
C ASN A 71 11.91 8.94 -16.70
N ASP A 72 11.14 9.02 -15.61
CA ASP A 72 11.63 9.54 -14.35
C ASP A 72 12.60 8.56 -13.65
N ALA A 73 12.39 7.25 -13.80
CA ALA A 73 13.36 6.25 -13.32
C ALA A 73 14.74 6.47 -13.98
N GLU A 74 14.79 6.67 -15.29
CA GLU A 74 16.02 6.98 -15.99
C GLU A 74 16.61 8.34 -15.59
N LYS A 75 15.76 9.35 -15.42
CA LYS A 75 16.16 10.71 -15.07
C LYS A 75 16.73 10.83 -13.67
N TYR A 76 16.10 10.20 -12.69
CA TYR A 76 16.47 10.30 -11.27
C TYR A 76 17.34 9.14 -10.79
N GLY A 77 17.37 8.03 -11.55
CA GLY A 77 18.22 6.87 -11.28
C GLY A 77 17.70 5.93 -10.19
N PHE A 78 16.38 5.87 -9.96
CA PHE A 78 15.86 4.90 -8.99
C PHE A 78 15.74 3.47 -9.58
N ASP A 79 15.73 2.48 -8.69
CA ASP A 79 15.96 1.07 -9.03
C ASP A 79 14.66 0.28 -9.18
N GLY A 80 13.55 0.85 -8.74
CA GLY A 80 12.25 0.20 -8.79
C GLY A 80 11.09 1.15 -8.61
N ILE A 81 9.90 0.59 -8.77
CA ILE A 81 8.61 1.25 -8.58
C ILE A 81 7.79 0.41 -7.61
N ASN A 82 7.22 1.06 -6.61
CA ASN A 82 6.29 0.46 -5.66
C ASN A 82 4.89 1.07 -5.83
N LEU A 83 3.89 0.26 -6.15
CA LEU A 83 2.50 0.70 -6.32
C LEU A 83 1.74 0.52 -5.02
N ASP A 84 1.39 1.62 -4.38
CA ASP A 84 0.53 1.69 -3.20
C ASP A 84 -0.85 2.21 -3.62
N CYS A 85 -1.62 1.31 -4.28
CA CYS A 85 -2.93 1.61 -4.86
C CYS A 85 -4.03 1.00 -4.00
N GLU A 86 -4.60 1.79 -3.10
CA GLU A 86 -5.58 1.35 -2.11
C GLU A 86 -7.04 1.59 -2.53
N ASN A 87 -7.28 2.37 -3.59
CA ASN A 87 -8.63 2.72 -4.05
C ASN A 87 -9.17 1.81 -5.17
N ILE A 88 -8.73 0.56 -5.25
CA ILE A 88 -9.17 -0.36 -6.30
C ILE A 88 -10.52 -0.99 -5.97
N LYS A 89 -11.50 -0.78 -6.84
CA LYS A 89 -12.85 -1.35 -6.73
C LYS A 89 -13.07 -2.45 -7.77
N SER A 90 -13.94 -3.40 -7.45
CA SER A 90 -14.28 -4.53 -8.34
C SER A 90 -14.68 -4.11 -9.75
N ALA A 91 -15.30 -2.94 -9.89
CA ALA A 91 -15.79 -2.42 -11.17
C ALA A 91 -14.67 -2.20 -12.22
N TYR A 92 -13.46 -1.84 -11.76
CA TYR A 92 -12.31 -1.56 -12.64
C TYR A 92 -11.03 -2.30 -12.25
N ALA A 93 -11.14 -3.29 -11.39
CA ALA A 93 -9.99 -4.10 -10.95
C ALA A 93 -9.25 -4.79 -12.11
N LYS A 94 -9.97 -5.19 -13.18
CA LYS A 94 -9.36 -5.77 -14.38
C LYS A 94 -8.53 -4.74 -15.15
N ASP A 95 -8.97 -3.50 -15.18
CA ASP A 95 -8.26 -2.41 -15.85
C ASP A 95 -7.02 -1.98 -15.06
N TYR A 96 -7.12 -2.00 -13.71
CA TYR A 96 -5.95 -1.85 -12.84
C TYR A 96 -4.91 -2.95 -13.09
N LEU A 97 -5.33 -4.21 -13.14
CA LEU A 97 -4.41 -5.31 -13.48
C LEU A 97 -3.78 -5.14 -14.87
N GLN A 98 -4.52 -4.57 -15.81
CA GLN A 98 -3.95 -4.25 -17.13
C GLN A 98 -2.88 -3.16 -17.02
N PHE A 99 -3.05 -2.14 -16.17
CA PHE A 99 -2.02 -1.15 -15.88
C PHE A 99 -0.77 -1.81 -15.26
N VAL A 100 -0.95 -2.69 -14.27
CA VAL A 100 0.17 -3.43 -13.64
C VAL A 100 0.95 -4.23 -14.70
N ARG A 101 0.27 -4.92 -15.64
CA ARG A 101 0.92 -5.65 -16.74
C ARG A 101 1.72 -4.72 -17.67
N GLU A 102 1.12 -3.60 -18.07
CA GLU A 102 1.77 -2.63 -18.96
C GLU A 102 3.02 -2.05 -18.30
N LEU A 103 2.95 -1.72 -17.01
CA LEU A 103 4.08 -1.21 -16.23
C LEU A 103 5.15 -2.30 -16.03
N SER A 104 4.76 -3.53 -15.71
CA SER A 104 5.69 -4.66 -15.55
C SER A 104 6.57 -4.86 -16.79
N ILE A 105 5.95 -4.89 -17.99
CA ILE A 105 6.69 -5.02 -19.24
C ILE A 105 7.70 -3.86 -19.42
N ALA A 106 7.31 -2.66 -19.03
CA ALA A 106 8.18 -1.49 -19.16
C ALA A 106 9.33 -1.52 -18.12
N CYS A 107 9.06 -1.94 -16.88
CA CYS A 107 10.04 -2.16 -15.83
C CYS A 107 11.07 -3.21 -16.22
N GLU A 108 10.60 -4.39 -16.68
CA GLU A 108 11.48 -5.49 -17.12
C GLU A 108 12.48 -5.04 -18.20
N ARG A 109 12.01 -4.29 -19.18
CA ARG A 109 12.88 -3.75 -20.27
C ARG A 109 13.96 -2.78 -19.77
N LYS A 110 13.77 -2.20 -18.59
CA LYS A 110 14.68 -1.24 -17.96
C LYS A 110 15.46 -1.81 -16.79
N GLY A 111 15.21 -3.07 -16.42
CA GLY A 111 15.81 -3.71 -15.25
C GLY A 111 15.34 -3.10 -13.92
N LEU A 112 14.13 -2.53 -13.89
CA LEU A 112 13.53 -1.97 -12.69
C LEU A 112 12.72 -3.03 -11.95
N VAL A 113 12.81 -3.03 -10.63
CA VAL A 113 11.94 -3.81 -9.77
C VAL A 113 10.53 -3.21 -9.77
N LEU A 114 9.49 -4.06 -9.82
CA LEU A 114 8.11 -3.65 -9.62
C LEU A 114 7.52 -4.37 -8.40
N SER A 115 6.99 -3.63 -7.45
CA SER A 115 6.27 -4.16 -6.29
C SER A 115 4.89 -3.52 -6.14
N THR A 116 3.99 -4.22 -5.45
CA THR A 116 2.63 -3.72 -5.14
C THR A 116 2.34 -3.89 -3.67
N ASP A 117 1.80 -2.85 -3.03
CA ASP A 117 1.28 -2.91 -1.67
C ASP A 117 -0.15 -3.43 -1.69
N ASN A 118 -0.46 -4.34 -0.79
CA ASN A 118 -1.77 -4.98 -0.72
C ASN A 118 -2.19 -5.20 0.74
N TYR A 119 -3.48 -5.07 1.00
CA TYR A 119 -4.07 -5.45 2.28
C TYR A 119 -3.90 -6.95 2.54
N LYS A 120 -3.97 -7.35 3.82
CA LYS A 120 -4.21 -8.75 4.20
C LYS A 120 -5.36 -9.32 3.35
N PRO A 121 -5.18 -10.50 2.72
CA PRO A 121 -6.21 -11.10 1.88
C PRO A 121 -7.50 -11.37 2.65
N GLU A 122 -8.60 -10.79 2.20
CA GLU A 122 -9.93 -10.91 2.78
C GLU A 122 -10.99 -11.04 1.68
N ALA A 123 -12.20 -11.46 2.05
CA ALA A 123 -13.29 -11.66 1.09
C ALA A 123 -13.67 -10.36 0.35
N TYR A 124 -13.60 -9.22 1.03
CA TYR A 124 -13.99 -7.91 0.47
C TYR A 124 -12.97 -7.34 -0.52
N ASN A 125 -11.69 -7.70 -0.39
CA ASN A 125 -10.62 -7.16 -1.23
C ASN A 125 -10.10 -8.13 -2.31
N ARG A 126 -10.83 -9.23 -2.57
CA ARG A 126 -10.48 -10.21 -3.62
C ARG A 126 -10.33 -9.62 -5.01
N CYS A 127 -10.88 -8.43 -5.24
CA CYS A 127 -10.76 -7.73 -6.52
C CYS A 127 -9.31 -7.35 -6.86
N TYR A 128 -8.43 -7.20 -5.88
CA TYR A 128 -6.99 -6.99 -6.09
C TYR A 128 -6.31 -8.16 -6.78
N ASN A 129 -6.85 -9.39 -6.62
CA ASN A 129 -6.37 -10.59 -7.28
C ASN A 129 -4.86 -10.81 -7.19
N LEU A 130 -4.36 -10.95 -5.96
CA LEU A 130 -2.92 -11.08 -5.66
C LEU A 130 -2.25 -12.19 -6.48
N LYS A 131 -2.95 -13.30 -6.69
CA LYS A 131 -2.46 -14.42 -7.51
C LYS A 131 -2.17 -14.00 -8.97
N GLU A 132 -2.95 -13.09 -9.52
CA GLU A 132 -2.71 -12.58 -10.87
C GLU A 132 -1.65 -11.47 -10.85
N GLN A 133 -1.65 -10.60 -9.83
CA GLN A 133 -0.60 -9.60 -9.66
C GLN A 133 0.79 -10.22 -9.60
N SER A 134 0.97 -11.29 -8.81
CA SER A 134 2.26 -11.96 -8.61
C SER A 134 2.88 -12.56 -9.88
N ARG A 135 2.14 -12.61 -10.98
CA ARG A 135 2.67 -13.02 -12.29
C ARG A 135 3.39 -11.89 -13.03
N PHE A 136 3.21 -10.67 -12.57
CA PHE A 136 3.69 -9.45 -13.25
C PHE A 136 4.60 -8.61 -12.39
N VAL A 137 4.58 -8.79 -11.06
CA VAL A 137 5.40 -8.02 -10.13
C VAL A 137 6.47 -8.92 -9.51
N ASP A 138 7.61 -8.31 -9.15
CA ASP A 138 8.68 -9.03 -8.46
C ASP A 138 8.29 -9.32 -7.02
N TYR A 139 7.58 -8.36 -6.36
CA TYR A 139 7.16 -8.51 -4.98
C TYR A 139 5.73 -8.03 -4.75
N VAL A 140 5.03 -8.74 -3.89
CA VAL A 140 3.78 -8.35 -3.26
C VAL A 140 4.08 -8.03 -1.80
N ILE A 141 3.92 -6.77 -1.42
CA ILE A 141 4.09 -6.31 -0.04
C ILE A 141 2.72 -6.44 0.64
N VAL A 142 2.62 -7.26 1.67
CA VAL A 142 1.41 -7.33 2.48
C VAL A 142 1.48 -6.33 3.62
N MET A 143 0.53 -5.41 3.68
CA MET A 143 0.39 -4.41 4.74
C MET A 143 -0.19 -5.10 5.99
N ALA A 144 0.67 -5.75 6.79
CA ALA A 144 0.29 -6.49 7.99
C ALA A 144 0.20 -5.55 9.20
N TYR A 145 -0.60 -4.49 9.07
CA TYR A 145 -0.83 -3.46 10.09
C TYR A 145 -2.24 -2.87 9.97
N ASP A 146 -2.57 -1.94 10.86
CA ASP A 146 -3.90 -1.36 11.00
C ASP A 146 -4.99 -2.41 11.26
N GLU A 147 -4.66 -3.43 12.09
CA GLU A 147 -5.63 -4.40 12.62
C GLU A 147 -6.77 -3.67 13.36
N HIS A 148 -6.40 -2.66 14.15
CA HIS A 148 -7.32 -1.71 14.75
C HIS A 148 -6.92 -0.28 14.34
N TYR A 149 -7.88 0.51 13.88
CA TYR A 149 -7.68 1.86 13.37
C TYR A 149 -8.81 2.80 13.80
N ALA A 150 -8.73 4.09 13.48
CA ALA A 150 -9.77 5.05 13.84
C ALA A 150 -11.14 4.62 13.28
N GLY A 151 -12.12 4.42 14.16
CA GLY A 151 -13.46 3.93 13.82
C GLY A 151 -13.70 2.45 14.10
N THR A 152 -12.68 1.71 14.55
CA THR A 152 -12.82 0.35 15.08
C THR A 152 -12.75 0.34 16.62
N ASP A 153 -12.94 -0.81 17.22
CA ASP A 153 -12.66 -1.02 18.64
C ASP A 153 -11.18 -0.77 18.94
N ALA A 154 -10.90 -0.37 20.19
CA ALA A 154 -9.53 -0.20 20.66
C ALA A 154 -8.77 -1.52 20.64
N GLY A 155 -7.54 -1.50 20.10
CA GLY A 155 -6.73 -2.70 20.02
C GLY A 155 -5.34 -2.47 19.47
N SER A 156 -4.64 -3.54 19.21
CA SER A 156 -3.29 -3.53 18.65
C SER A 156 -3.31 -3.02 17.21
N VAL A 157 -2.28 -2.27 16.81
CA VAL A 157 -2.06 -1.91 15.40
C VAL A 157 -1.70 -3.14 14.55
N ALA A 158 -0.96 -4.09 15.13
CA ALA A 158 -0.54 -5.30 14.47
C ALA A 158 -0.20 -6.36 15.54
N SER A 159 -1.18 -7.20 15.89
CA SER A 159 -0.92 -8.32 16.78
C SER A 159 -0.14 -9.42 16.05
N LEU A 160 0.62 -10.23 16.80
CA LEU A 160 1.36 -11.34 16.19
C LEU A 160 0.46 -12.33 15.44
N PRO A 161 -0.72 -12.72 15.94
CA PRO A 161 -1.64 -13.56 15.18
C PRO A 161 -2.08 -12.92 13.85
N PHE A 162 -2.43 -11.63 13.86
CA PHE A 162 -2.84 -10.88 12.66
C PHE A 162 -1.72 -10.83 11.61
N VAL A 163 -0.48 -10.47 12.03
CA VAL A 163 0.67 -10.44 11.12
C VAL A 163 0.96 -11.81 10.54
N LYS A 164 0.94 -12.85 11.39
CA LYS A 164 1.18 -14.23 10.94
C LYS A 164 0.16 -14.66 9.89
N GLU A 165 -1.11 -14.47 10.15
CA GLU A 165 -2.19 -14.81 9.21
C GLU A 165 -2.06 -14.02 7.90
N ALA A 166 -1.82 -12.70 7.96
CA ALA A 166 -1.63 -11.87 6.77
C ALA A 166 -0.49 -12.38 5.87
N VAL A 167 0.64 -12.76 6.48
CA VAL A 167 1.79 -13.30 5.73
C VAL A 167 1.49 -14.69 5.19
N GLU A 168 0.94 -15.61 6.00
CA GLU A 168 0.65 -16.98 5.59
C GLU A 168 -0.37 -17.02 4.44
N ASP A 169 -1.45 -16.26 4.53
CA ASP A 169 -2.46 -16.18 3.48
C ASP A 169 -1.91 -15.59 2.18
N THR A 170 -1.07 -14.55 2.28
CA THR A 170 -0.42 -13.96 1.10
C THR A 170 0.55 -14.97 0.47
N VAL A 171 1.36 -15.65 1.27
CA VAL A 171 2.31 -16.69 0.78
C VAL A 171 1.57 -17.82 0.06
N GLN A 172 0.41 -18.24 0.55
CA GLN A 172 -0.41 -19.26 -0.13
C GLN A 172 -0.89 -18.82 -1.51
N LEU A 173 -1.12 -17.53 -1.71
CA LEU A 173 -1.62 -16.98 -2.98
C LEU A 173 -0.52 -16.73 -4.00
N VAL A 174 0.66 -16.24 -3.55
CA VAL A 174 1.68 -15.69 -4.45
C VAL A 174 3.05 -16.40 -4.39
N GLY A 175 3.27 -17.25 -3.38
CA GLY A 175 4.57 -17.91 -3.16
C GLY A 175 5.50 -17.05 -2.26
N LYS A 176 6.24 -17.73 -1.39
CA LYS A 176 7.07 -17.08 -0.35
C LYS A 176 8.20 -16.21 -0.90
N GLU A 177 8.68 -16.50 -2.10
CA GLU A 177 9.77 -15.78 -2.76
C GLU A 177 9.35 -14.38 -3.21
N HIS A 178 8.03 -14.13 -3.33
CA HIS A 178 7.45 -12.89 -3.82
C HIS A 178 6.82 -12.04 -2.72
N VAL A 179 6.86 -12.47 -1.45
CA VAL A 179 6.19 -11.77 -0.35
C VAL A 179 7.17 -10.96 0.48
N ILE A 180 6.84 -9.69 0.69
CA ILE A 180 7.47 -8.82 1.70
C ILE A 180 6.41 -8.52 2.76
N ALA A 181 6.73 -8.76 4.03
CA ALA A 181 5.86 -8.42 5.14
C ALA A 181 6.08 -6.96 5.56
N GLY A 182 5.06 -6.12 5.35
CA GLY A 182 5.01 -4.76 5.87
C GLY A 182 4.57 -4.78 7.33
N ILE A 183 5.44 -4.29 8.23
CA ILE A 183 5.15 -4.15 9.67
C ILE A 183 5.22 -2.67 10.07
N PRO A 184 4.40 -2.21 11.06
CA PRO A 184 4.36 -0.80 11.41
C PRO A 184 5.57 -0.36 12.25
N PHE A 185 6.07 0.86 11.98
CA PHE A 185 6.95 1.61 12.87
C PHE A 185 6.19 2.74 13.57
N TYR A 186 4.91 2.55 13.85
CA TYR A 186 4.05 3.48 14.56
C TYR A 186 3.16 2.71 15.54
N THR A 187 2.55 3.43 16.46
CA THR A 187 1.58 2.89 17.41
C THR A 187 0.36 3.81 17.50
N ARG A 188 -0.71 3.32 18.14
CA ARG A 188 -1.90 4.10 18.46
C ARG A 188 -2.08 4.18 19.96
N ILE A 189 -2.48 5.35 20.44
CA ILE A 189 -2.99 5.52 21.79
C ILE A 189 -4.50 5.65 21.69
N TRP A 190 -5.19 4.85 22.51
CA TRP A 190 -6.64 4.84 22.57
C TRP A 190 -7.11 5.58 23.83
N SER A 191 -8.04 6.51 23.65
CA SER A 191 -8.79 7.10 24.76
C SER A 191 -10.19 6.48 24.78
N LEU A 192 -10.55 5.88 25.91
CA LEU A 192 -11.85 5.25 26.11
C LEU A 192 -12.68 6.14 27.03
N THR A 193 -13.82 6.63 26.54
CA THR A 193 -14.77 7.40 27.32
C THR A 193 -16.02 6.56 27.52
N PRO A 194 -16.46 6.30 28.76
CA PRO A 194 -17.74 5.62 28.99
C PRO A 194 -18.89 6.30 28.27
N LYS A 195 -19.74 5.53 27.62
CA LYS A 195 -20.98 6.07 27.06
C LYS A 195 -21.90 6.44 28.24
N ASP A 196 -22.48 7.62 28.22
CA ASP A 196 -23.53 8.00 29.17
C ASP A 196 -24.70 7.03 29.00
N THR A 197 -24.80 6.09 29.93
CA THR A 197 -25.89 5.13 29.98
C THR A 197 -26.70 5.43 31.21
N ASP A 198 -27.74 6.22 31.08
CA ASP A 198 -28.71 6.45 32.14
C ASP A 198 -29.47 5.17 32.59
N ASN A 199 -29.14 3.98 31.98
CA ASN A 199 -29.87 2.73 32.24
C ASN A 199 -29.04 1.45 31.89
N VAL A 200 -27.85 1.23 32.41
CA VAL A 200 -27.20 -0.08 32.29
C VAL A 200 -26.78 -0.60 33.66
N SER A 201 -27.38 -1.74 34.05
CA SER A 201 -26.97 -2.51 35.23
C SER A 201 -25.51 -2.92 35.10
N GLN A 202 -24.74 -2.70 36.18
CA GLN A 202 -23.32 -3.07 36.32
C GLN A 202 -23.12 -4.57 36.08
N THR A 203 -22.67 -4.92 34.86
CA THR A 203 -22.01 -6.22 34.63
C THR A 203 -21.10 -6.09 33.40
N ASP A 204 -19.83 -6.34 33.60
CA ASP A 204 -18.70 -6.45 32.68
C ASP A 204 -18.14 -5.15 32.08
N THR A 205 -17.01 -4.73 32.67
CA THR A 205 -16.15 -3.62 32.17
C THR A 205 -15.25 -4.01 30.99
N SER A 206 -15.38 -5.21 30.43
CA SER A 206 -14.56 -5.72 29.32
C SER A 206 -15.22 -5.57 27.93
N ASP A 207 -16.47 -5.09 27.88
CA ASP A 207 -17.20 -4.94 26.61
C ASP A 207 -16.95 -3.54 25.99
N SER A 208 -16.26 -3.51 24.84
CA SER A 208 -15.98 -2.30 24.06
C SER A 208 -17.25 -1.54 23.63
N SER A 209 -18.40 -2.19 23.61
CA SER A 209 -19.70 -1.59 23.26
C SER A 209 -20.13 -0.45 24.20
N ASN A 210 -19.60 -0.42 25.43
CA ASN A 210 -19.93 0.56 26.46
C ASN A 210 -19.07 1.84 26.43
N TYR A 211 -18.14 1.96 25.45
CA TYR A 211 -17.23 3.09 25.36
C TYR A 211 -17.28 3.74 23.98
N THR A 212 -17.00 5.04 23.93
CA THR A 212 -16.60 5.71 22.70
C THR A 212 -15.08 5.70 22.63
N THR A 213 -14.54 5.40 21.46
CA THR A 213 -13.09 5.34 21.24
C THR A 213 -12.60 6.53 20.43
N SER A 214 -11.47 7.09 20.79
CA SER A 214 -10.69 7.99 19.93
C SER A 214 -9.25 7.50 19.89
N SER A 215 -8.57 7.68 18.76
CA SER A 215 -7.20 7.24 18.61
C SER A 215 -6.31 8.33 18.05
N SER A 216 -5.04 8.33 18.46
CA SER A 216 -3.97 9.14 17.87
C SER A 216 -2.84 8.23 17.44
N VAL A 217 -2.22 8.54 16.28
CA VAL A 217 -1.10 7.79 15.72
C VAL A 217 0.21 8.46 16.14
N TYR A 218 1.16 7.67 16.61
CA TYR A 218 2.50 8.11 16.98
C TYR A 218 3.52 7.27 16.23
N GLY A 219 4.31 7.92 15.34
CA GLY A 219 5.47 7.31 14.69
C GLY A 219 6.71 7.32 15.60
N MET A 220 7.59 6.36 15.41
CA MET A 220 8.93 6.31 16.04
C MET A 220 10.00 6.83 15.07
#